data_b02ba2f831a77567cb7cd7839633cea4
#
_entry.id   b02ba2f831a77567cb7cd7839633cea4
#
_cell.length_a   1.000
_cell.length_b   1.000
_cell.length_c   1.000
_cell.angle_alpha   90.00
_cell.angle_beta   90.00
_cell.angle_gamma   90.00
#
_symmetry.space_group_name_H-M   'P 1'
#
loop_
_entity.id
_entity.type
_entity.pdbx_description
1 polymer ?
#
loop_
_entity_poly.entity_id
_entity_poly.type
_entity_poly.pdbx_seq_one_letter_code
_entity_poly.pdbx_strand_id
1 'polypeptide(L)'
;MNKPAIKKVFYEVDGHLEKLPDRQKLTLEPMLWTHINLQFKLHGLNAPQKEKEMFEKFCSRVRQNFVRNVPLLKELKSKYKLGLVSNFYGNVATLCNEAGFAPFLDVIIDSDEVGLRKPDPEIFKLALSRLNVQPAEAVFVGDSFNRDIKPAKSIGMKTIWLKTEHTAPFLDNWKEFVDVEISTLSELKEILL
;
A
#
# COMPACT_ATOMS: atom_id res chain seq x y z
N MET A 1 1.36 -24.17 11.42
CA MET A 1 0.10 -23.38 11.35
C MET A 1 -0.42 -23.39 9.92
N ASN A 2 -1.73 -23.49 9.73
CA ASN A 2 -2.31 -23.45 8.40
C ASN A 2 -2.50 -21.97 7.94
N LYS A 3 -2.48 -21.74 6.61
CA LYS A 3 -2.63 -20.38 6.04
C LYS A 3 -3.89 -19.62 6.50
N PRO A 4 -5.08 -20.23 6.65
CA PRO A 4 -6.28 -19.53 7.14
C PRO A 4 -6.14 -18.98 8.58
N ALA A 5 -5.50 -19.73 9.48
CA ALA A 5 -5.30 -19.29 10.86
C ALA A 5 -4.34 -18.08 10.93
N ILE A 6 -3.27 -18.09 10.14
CA ILE A 6 -2.34 -16.96 10.04
C ILE A 6 -3.07 -15.72 9.54
N LYS A 7 -3.88 -15.86 8.49
CA LYS A 7 -4.65 -14.76 7.91
C LYS A 7 -5.65 -14.16 8.90
N LYS A 8 -6.33 -14.99 9.70
CA LYS A 8 -7.27 -14.54 10.73
C LYS A 8 -6.57 -13.66 11.77
N VAL A 9 -5.45 -14.13 12.31
CA VAL A 9 -4.67 -13.37 13.30
C VAL A 9 -4.13 -12.07 12.70
N PHE A 10 -3.71 -12.08 11.44
CA PHE A 10 -3.26 -10.87 10.76
C PHE A 10 -4.35 -9.77 10.76
N TYR A 11 -5.57 -10.09 10.38
CA TYR A 11 -6.69 -9.13 10.41
C TYR A 11 -7.10 -8.71 11.84
N GLU A 12 -6.93 -9.59 12.82
CA GLU A 12 -7.19 -9.24 14.22
C GLU A 12 -6.16 -8.22 14.72
N VAL A 13 -4.90 -8.37 14.35
CA VAL A 13 -3.83 -7.38 14.64
C VAL A 13 -4.10 -6.05 13.94
N ASP A 14 -4.51 -6.07 12.66
CA ASP A 14 -4.91 -4.86 11.94
C ASP A 14 -6.00 -4.10 12.70
N GLY A 15 -7.04 -4.81 13.16
CA GLY A 15 -8.12 -4.22 13.95
C GLY A 15 -7.68 -3.68 15.33
N HIS A 16 -6.56 -4.14 15.88
CA HIS A 16 -5.95 -3.56 17.09
C HIS A 16 -5.23 -2.26 16.76
N LEU A 17 -4.45 -2.23 15.68
CA LEU A 17 -3.74 -1.02 15.24
C LEU A 17 -4.71 0.11 14.90
N GLU A 18 -5.82 -0.19 14.23
CA GLU A 18 -6.88 0.77 13.91
C GLU A 18 -7.53 1.42 15.15
N LYS A 19 -7.44 0.79 16.32
CA LYS A 19 -8.00 1.27 17.59
C LYS A 19 -7.00 1.94 18.51
N LEU A 20 -5.72 1.96 18.17
CA LEU A 20 -4.71 2.59 19.01
C LEU A 20 -4.93 4.11 19.10
N PRO A 21 -4.86 4.69 20.30
CA PRO A 21 -4.82 6.14 20.43
C PRO A 21 -3.55 6.68 19.74
N ASP A 22 -3.66 7.87 19.15
CA ASP A 22 -2.54 8.54 18.46
C ASP A 22 -1.87 7.71 17.34
N ARG A 23 -2.57 6.71 16.78
CA ARG A 23 -2.05 5.86 15.70
C ARG A 23 -1.53 6.65 14.51
N GLN A 24 -2.08 7.83 14.25
CA GLN A 24 -1.67 8.72 13.17
C GLN A 24 -0.21 9.18 13.31
N LYS A 25 0.35 9.15 14.53
CA LYS A 25 1.73 9.51 14.82
C LYS A 25 2.70 8.33 14.78
N LEU A 26 2.20 7.11 14.59
CA LEU A 26 3.06 5.92 14.57
C LEU A 26 3.98 5.93 13.35
N THR A 27 5.27 5.96 13.61
CA THR A 27 6.32 5.74 12.63
C THR A 27 6.53 4.24 12.36
N LEU A 28 7.39 3.91 11.42
CA LEU A 28 7.61 2.54 10.95
C LEU A 28 7.92 1.55 12.08
N GLU A 29 8.90 1.87 12.92
CA GLU A 29 9.36 0.92 13.94
C GLU A 29 8.32 0.62 15.03
N PRO A 30 7.69 1.62 15.69
CA PRO A 30 6.65 1.35 16.67
C PRO A 30 5.45 0.61 16.07
N MET A 31 5.07 0.94 14.84
CA MET A 31 3.98 0.25 14.13
C MET A 31 4.34 -1.22 13.88
N LEU A 32 5.49 -1.50 13.28
CA LEU A 32 5.92 -2.87 12.97
C LEU A 32 6.17 -3.69 14.24
N TRP A 33 6.75 -3.09 15.27
CA TRP A 33 6.94 -3.78 16.56
C TRP A 33 5.60 -4.20 17.16
N THR A 34 4.64 -3.28 17.22
CA THR A 34 3.30 -3.57 17.72
C THR A 34 2.64 -4.69 16.92
N HIS A 35 2.73 -4.64 15.60
CA HIS A 35 2.14 -5.63 14.71
C HIS A 35 2.76 -7.03 14.93
N ILE A 36 4.09 -7.13 14.98
CA ILE A 36 4.81 -8.39 15.15
C ILE A 36 4.56 -8.95 16.55
N ASN A 37 4.69 -8.13 17.60
CA ASN A 37 4.47 -8.54 18.98
C ASN A 37 3.06 -9.10 19.19
N LEU A 38 2.03 -8.42 18.70
CA LEU A 38 0.65 -8.90 18.77
C LEU A 38 0.47 -10.21 18.00
N GLN A 39 1.09 -10.40 16.85
CA GLN A 39 1.03 -11.68 16.12
C GLN A 39 1.62 -12.81 16.94
N PHE A 40 2.81 -12.64 17.52
CA PHE A 40 3.43 -13.64 18.37
C PHE A 40 2.54 -13.99 19.57
N LYS A 41 2.00 -12.96 20.23
CA LYS A 41 1.09 -13.12 21.38
C LYS A 41 -0.19 -13.88 21.01
N LEU A 42 -0.86 -13.49 19.95
CA LEU A 42 -2.14 -14.10 19.52
C LEU A 42 -1.95 -15.54 18.98
N HIS A 43 -0.77 -15.85 18.49
CA HIS A 43 -0.41 -17.22 18.13
C HIS A 43 0.11 -18.07 19.30
N GLY A 44 0.18 -17.52 20.53
CA GLY A 44 0.72 -18.21 21.71
C GLY A 44 2.21 -18.52 21.60
N LEU A 45 2.95 -17.76 20.80
CA LEU A 45 4.38 -17.98 20.60
C LEU A 45 5.19 -17.20 21.65
N ASN A 46 6.03 -17.92 22.39
CA ASN A 46 7.00 -17.33 23.31
C ASN A 46 8.41 -17.56 22.73
N ALA A 47 8.85 -16.68 21.86
CA ALA A 47 10.14 -16.79 21.18
C ALA A 47 10.75 -15.39 20.96
N PRO A 48 11.18 -14.69 22.05
CA PRO A 48 11.59 -13.28 21.96
C PRO A 48 12.74 -13.03 20.99
N GLN A 49 13.68 -13.95 20.86
CA GLN A 49 14.77 -13.82 19.90
C GLN A 49 14.27 -13.84 18.45
N LYS A 50 13.35 -14.74 18.12
CA LYS A 50 12.77 -14.82 16.77
C LYS A 50 11.87 -13.62 16.46
N GLU A 51 11.16 -13.12 17.45
CA GLU A 51 10.36 -11.90 17.34
C GLU A 51 11.25 -10.71 16.98
N LYS A 52 12.35 -10.51 17.69
CA LYS A 52 13.34 -9.47 17.41
C LYS A 52 13.95 -9.61 16.02
N GLU A 53 14.40 -10.80 15.65
CA GLU A 53 14.96 -11.08 14.32
C GLU A 53 13.96 -10.77 13.20
N MET A 54 12.68 -11.14 13.39
CA MET A 54 11.61 -10.83 12.43
C MET A 54 11.40 -9.32 12.30
N PHE A 55 11.32 -8.60 13.41
CA PHE A 55 11.19 -7.15 13.45
C PHE A 55 12.34 -6.46 12.71
N GLU A 56 13.58 -6.78 13.04
CA GLU A 56 14.78 -6.20 12.42
C GLU A 56 14.80 -6.47 10.90
N LYS A 57 14.47 -7.69 10.49
CA LYS A 57 14.39 -8.07 9.08
C LYS A 57 13.33 -7.27 8.32
N PHE A 58 12.13 -7.11 8.90
CA PHE A 58 11.06 -6.32 8.27
C PHE A 58 11.41 -4.84 8.20
N CYS A 59 11.91 -4.24 9.28
CA CYS A 59 12.35 -2.84 9.29
C CYS A 59 13.41 -2.58 8.22
N SER A 60 14.45 -3.43 8.17
CA SER A 60 15.51 -3.31 7.16
C SER A 60 14.96 -3.37 5.74
N ARG A 61 14.09 -4.34 5.46
CA ARG A 61 13.47 -4.50 4.13
C ARG A 61 12.62 -3.31 3.72
N VAL A 62 11.80 -2.78 4.63
CA VAL A 62 10.96 -1.62 4.36
C VAL A 62 11.81 -0.38 4.11
N ARG A 63 12.84 -0.14 4.95
CA ARG A 63 13.77 0.98 4.75
C ARG A 63 14.53 0.91 3.43
N GLN A 64 14.96 -0.28 3.03
CA GLN A 64 15.59 -0.48 1.71
C GLN A 64 14.61 -0.13 0.57
N ASN A 65 13.34 -0.49 0.71
CA ASN A 65 12.32 -0.10 -0.26
C ASN A 65 12.11 1.42 -0.29
N PHE A 66 12.12 2.10 0.87
CA PHE A 66 12.02 3.55 0.92
C PHE A 66 13.15 4.20 0.13
N VAL A 67 14.39 3.87 0.46
CA VAL A 67 15.58 4.41 -0.21
C VAL A 67 15.54 4.14 -1.72
N ARG A 68 15.18 2.93 -2.13
CA ARG A 68 15.13 2.53 -3.55
C ARG A 68 14.08 3.31 -4.35
N ASN A 69 12.95 3.65 -3.73
CA ASN A 69 11.82 4.25 -4.45
C ASN A 69 11.84 5.79 -4.50
N VAL A 70 12.61 6.47 -3.63
CA VAL A 70 12.74 7.94 -3.64
C VAL A 70 13.18 8.48 -5.01
N PRO A 71 14.22 7.96 -5.67
CA PRO A 71 14.62 8.44 -7.00
C PRO A 71 13.52 8.29 -8.05
N LEU A 72 12.79 7.18 -8.04
CA LEU A 72 11.69 6.95 -8.97
C LEU A 72 10.56 7.98 -8.77
N LEU A 73 10.16 8.23 -7.52
CA LEU A 73 9.14 9.23 -7.22
C LEU A 73 9.57 10.64 -7.65
N LYS A 74 10.84 10.98 -7.45
CA LYS A 74 11.40 12.26 -7.89
C LYS A 74 11.33 12.42 -9.42
N GLU A 75 11.68 11.39 -10.17
CA GLU A 75 11.62 11.42 -11.64
C GLU A 75 10.17 11.51 -12.12
N LEU A 76 9.26 10.68 -11.59
CA LEU A 76 7.85 10.74 -11.94
C LEU A 76 7.21 12.10 -11.60
N LYS A 77 7.56 12.69 -10.44
CA LYS A 77 7.07 14.00 -10.02
C LYS A 77 7.41 15.11 -10.98
N SER A 78 8.50 14.99 -11.74
CA SER A 78 8.89 16.00 -12.72
C SER A 78 7.95 16.08 -13.94
N LYS A 79 7.16 15.03 -14.18
CA LYS A 79 6.24 14.91 -15.33
C LYS A 79 4.77 14.79 -14.91
N TYR A 80 4.49 14.30 -13.71
CA TYR A 80 3.15 13.93 -13.28
C TYR A 80 2.78 14.52 -11.92
N LYS A 81 1.49 14.70 -11.69
CA LYS A 81 0.93 14.80 -10.34
C LYS A 81 0.90 13.40 -9.73
N LEU A 82 1.36 13.26 -8.49
CA LEU A 82 1.43 11.98 -7.83
C LEU A 82 0.46 11.91 -6.64
N GLY A 83 -0.32 10.85 -6.58
CA GLY A 83 -1.20 10.54 -5.46
C GLY A 83 -0.93 9.17 -4.87
N LEU A 84 -1.09 9.03 -3.57
CA LEU A 84 -1.05 7.77 -2.85
C LEU A 84 -2.42 7.48 -2.24
N VAL A 85 -2.97 6.27 -2.48
CA VAL A 85 -4.24 5.80 -1.90
C VAL A 85 -3.99 4.48 -1.20
N SER A 86 -4.16 4.46 0.12
CA SER A 86 -3.86 3.29 0.94
C SER A 86 -5.00 2.90 1.86
N ASN A 87 -5.24 1.58 1.97
CA ASN A 87 -6.00 1.03 3.07
C ASN A 87 -5.05 0.84 4.25
N PHE A 88 -5.10 1.78 5.20
CA PHE A 88 -4.13 1.77 6.29
C PHE A 88 -4.76 2.24 7.61
N TYR A 89 -3.96 2.59 8.62
CA TYR A 89 -4.38 2.84 10.01
C TYR A 89 -4.45 4.33 10.38
N GLY A 90 -4.46 5.25 9.39
CA GLY A 90 -4.45 6.70 9.63
C GLY A 90 -3.04 7.30 9.72
N ASN A 91 -1.96 6.53 9.54
CA ASN A 91 -0.58 7.01 9.67
C ASN A 91 0.22 7.00 8.36
N VAL A 92 -0.44 6.85 7.21
CA VAL A 92 0.26 6.83 5.91
C VAL A 92 1.05 8.12 5.66
N ALA A 93 0.50 9.28 6.03
CA ALA A 93 1.20 10.56 5.89
C ALA A 93 2.49 10.61 6.74
N THR A 94 2.43 10.11 7.98
CA THR A 94 3.60 9.99 8.87
C THR A 94 4.66 9.09 8.25
N LEU A 95 4.26 7.93 7.72
CA LEU A 95 5.19 7.01 7.04
C LEU A 95 5.76 7.60 5.74
N CYS A 96 4.97 8.33 4.97
CA CYS A 96 5.46 9.04 3.77
C CYS A 96 6.52 10.09 4.12
N ASN A 97 6.34 10.81 5.23
CA ASN A 97 7.33 11.76 5.73
C ASN A 97 8.62 11.03 6.15
N GLU A 98 8.51 9.95 6.94
CA GLU A 98 9.66 9.14 7.37
C GLU A 98 10.41 8.53 6.18
N ALA A 99 9.67 8.08 5.16
CA ALA A 99 10.23 7.49 3.94
C ALA A 99 10.86 8.52 2.99
N GLY A 100 10.66 9.81 3.20
CA GLY A 100 11.06 10.86 2.27
C GLY A 100 10.22 10.93 0.99
N PHE A 101 9.01 10.38 1.00
CA PHE A 101 8.07 10.37 -0.14
C PHE A 101 7.21 11.63 -0.21
N ALA A 102 6.87 12.20 0.95
CA ALA A 102 5.93 13.31 1.06
C ALA A 102 6.21 14.49 0.13
N PRO A 103 7.46 14.92 -0.10
CA PRO A 103 7.77 16.04 -1.02
C PRO A 103 7.37 15.76 -2.49
N PHE A 104 7.16 14.51 -2.86
CA PHE A 104 6.83 14.10 -4.23
C PHE A 104 5.34 13.82 -4.43
N LEU A 105 4.56 13.76 -3.36
CA LEU A 105 3.14 13.44 -3.40
C LEU A 105 2.29 14.71 -3.30
N ASP A 106 1.40 14.92 -4.28
CA ASP A 106 0.41 16.01 -4.26
C ASP A 106 -0.79 15.65 -3.37
N VAL A 107 -1.11 14.36 -3.29
CA VAL A 107 -2.25 13.85 -2.52
C VAL A 107 -1.84 12.57 -1.80
N ILE A 108 -2.17 12.50 -0.51
CA ILE A 108 -2.08 11.27 0.29
C ILE A 108 -3.48 11.00 0.84
N ILE A 109 -4.01 9.79 0.58
CA ILE A 109 -5.30 9.33 1.08
C ILE A 109 -5.09 8.07 1.91
N ASP A 110 -5.38 8.17 3.18
CA ASP A 110 -5.48 7.05 4.10
C ASP A 110 -6.97 6.70 4.30
N SER A 111 -7.33 5.44 4.14
CA SER A 111 -8.70 4.96 4.25
C SER A 111 -9.34 5.25 5.61
N ASP A 112 -8.54 5.21 6.67
CA ASP A 112 -9.01 5.47 8.03
C ASP A 112 -9.35 6.95 8.24
N GLU A 113 -8.56 7.86 7.63
CA GLU A 113 -8.81 9.31 7.74
C GLU A 113 -10.05 9.76 6.95
N VAL A 114 -10.28 9.15 5.79
CA VAL A 114 -11.37 9.59 4.90
C VAL A 114 -12.66 8.77 5.06
N GLY A 115 -12.63 7.68 5.82
CA GLY A 115 -13.78 6.78 5.99
C GLY A 115 -14.17 6.00 4.73
N LEU A 116 -13.32 5.98 3.71
CA LEU A 116 -13.49 5.24 2.46
C LEU A 116 -12.38 4.21 2.33
N ARG A 117 -12.69 3.01 1.83
CA ARG A 117 -11.70 1.93 1.77
C ARG A 117 -11.77 1.18 0.44
N LYS A 118 -10.63 0.94 -0.20
CA LYS A 118 -10.56 0.07 -1.38
C LYS A 118 -11.12 -1.32 -1.07
N PRO A 119 -11.99 -1.91 -1.88
CA PRO A 119 -12.23 -1.64 -3.30
C PRO A 119 -13.34 -0.61 -3.62
N ASP A 120 -13.87 0.15 -2.67
CA ASP A 120 -14.88 1.17 -2.96
C ASP A 120 -14.32 2.19 -3.97
N PRO A 121 -14.99 2.38 -5.14
CA PRO A 121 -14.52 3.32 -6.16
C PRO A 121 -14.51 4.78 -5.69
N GLU A 122 -15.25 5.14 -4.65
CA GLU A 122 -15.31 6.52 -4.15
C GLU A 122 -13.95 7.01 -3.61
N ILE A 123 -13.11 6.12 -3.06
CA ILE A 123 -11.77 6.50 -2.60
C ILE A 123 -10.85 6.94 -3.77
N PHE A 124 -11.00 6.31 -4.94
CA PHE A 124 -10.26 6.69 -6.15
C PHE A 124 -10.79 8.00 -6.72
N LYS A 125 -12.11 8.18 -6.76
CA LYS A 125 -12.73 9.44 -7.18
C LYS A 125 -12.32 10.61 -6.30
N LEU A 126 -12.21 10.40 -4.98
CA LEU A 126 -11.69 11.39 -4.06
C LEU A 126 -10.24 11.77 -4.39
N ALA A 127 -9.38 10.80 -4.71
CA ALA A 127 -8.00 11.06 -5.12
C ALA A 127 -7.94 11.88 -6.40
N LEU A 128 -8.72 11.49 -7.43
CA LEU A 128 -8.81 12.21 -8.71
C LEU A 128 -9.30 13.66 -8.53
N SER A 129 -10.32 13.84 -7.70
CA SER A 129 -10.86 15.17 -7.37
C SER A 129 -9.80 16.05 -6.71
N ARG A 130 -9.07 15.54 -5.70
CA ARG A 130 -8.00 16.29 -5.02
C ARG A 130 -6.82 16.60 -5.95
N LEU A 131 -6.51 15.71 -6.90
CA LEU A 131 -5.49 15.94 -7.92
C LEU A 131 -5.99 16.87 -9.04
N ASN A 132 -7.29 17.14 -9.11
CA ASN A 132 -7.94 17.87 -10.19
C ASN A 132 -7.57 17.28 -11.58
N VAL A 133 -7.88 15.98 -11.75
CA VAL A 133 -7.69 15.23 -12.99
C VAL A 133 -8.90 14.34 -13.29
N GLN A 134 -9.14 14.06 -14.56
CA GLN A 134 -10.19 13.12 -14.97
C GLN A 134 -9.70 11.67 -14.90
N PRO A 135 -10.58 10.68 -14.71
CA PRO A 135 -10.19 9.27 -14.67
C PRO A 135 -9.34 8.83 -15.86
N ALA A 136 -9.71 9.24 -17.09
CA ALA A 136 -9.01 8.87 -18.32
C ALA A 136 -7.57 9.45 -18.42
N GLU A 137 -7.27 10.49 -17.65
CA GLU A 137 -5.95 11.14 -17.58
C GLU A 137 -5.04 10.51 -16.51
N ALA A 138 -5.59 9.59 -15.70
CA ALA A 138 -4.91 9.01 -14.58
C ALA A 138 -4.55 7.53 -14.80
N VAL A 139 -3.42 7.14 -14.24
CA VAL A 139 -2.96 5.76 -14.16
C VAL A 139 -2.94 5.33 -12.71
N PHE A 140 -3.56 4.20 -12.38
CA PHE A 140 -3.43 3.57 -11.07
C PHE A 140 -2.44 2.42 -11.11
N VAL A 141 -1.44 2.48 -10.25
CA VAL A 141 -0.44 1.41 -10.06
C VAL A 141 -0.73 0.70 -8.75
N GLY A 142 -0.96 -0.60 -8.77
CA GLY A 142 -1.29 -1.37 -7.57
C GLY A 142 -0.95 -2.84 -7.69
N ASP A 143 -0.84 -3.53 -6.55
CA ASP A 143 -0.50 -4.96 -6.47
C ASP A 143 -1.72 -5.86 -6.24
N SER A 144 -2.82 -5.32 -5.75
CA SER A 144 -4.03 -6.07 -5.48
C SER A 144 -5.03 -5.97 -6.63
N PHE A 145 -5.19 -7.05 -7.40
CA PHE A 145 -6.16 -7.06 -8.49
C PHE A 145 -7.56 -6.61 -8.05
N ASN A 146 -8.08 -7.19 -6.96
CA ASN A 146 -9.45 -6.91 -6.50
C ASN A 146 -9.62 -5.57 -5.80
N ARG A 147 -8.59 -5.08 -5.09
CA ARG A 147 -8.68 -3.83 -4.32
C ARG A 147 -8.20 -2.60 -5.09
N ASP A 148 -7.30 -2.80 -6.06
CA ASP A 148 -6.65 -1.70 -6.76
C ASP A 148 -7.07 -1.65 -8.24
N ILE A 149 -6.76 -2.70 -8.98
CA ILE A 149 -6.84 -2.70 -10.45
C ILE A 149 -8.28 -2.69 -10.94
N LYS A 150 -9.10 -3.66 -10.49
CA LYS A 150 -10.49 -3.77 -10.93
C LYS A 150 -11.32 -2.52 -10.62
N PRO A 151 -11.32 -1.95 -9.40
CA PRO A 151 -12.10 -0.75 -9.12
C PRO A 151 -11.55 0.51 -9.82
N ALA A 152 -10.23 0.68 -9.95
CA ALA A 152 -9.68 1.80 -10.71
C ALA A 152 -10.09 1.74 -12.19
N LYS A 153 -10.02 0.56 -12.81
CA LYS A 153 -10.47 0.35 -14.20
C LYS A 153 -11.96 0.63 -14.37
N SER A 154 -12.79 0.22 -13.39
CA SER A 154 -14.24 0.40 -13.45
C SER A 154 -14.71 1.84 -13.50
N ILE A 155 -13.89 2.80 -13.06
CA ILE A 155 -14.17 4.24 -13.14
C ILE A 155 -13.47 4.93 -14.30
N GLY A 156 -12.81 4.18 -15.19
CA GLY A 156 -12.20 4.70 -16.40
C GLY A 156 -10.72 5.10 -16.28
N MET A 157 -10.04 4.75 -15.20
CA MET A 157 -8.59 4.95 -15.09
C MET A 157 -7.83 3.94 -15.97
N LYS A 158 -6.61 4.30 -16.37
CA LYS A 158 -5.63 3.32 -16.83
C LYS A 158 -5.04 2.58 -15.65
N THR A 159 -4.58 1.34 -15.87
CA THR A 159 -4.12 0.47 -14.79
C THR A 159 -2.80 -0.20 -15.11
N ILE A 160 -1.88 -0.17 -14.14
CA ILE A 160 -0.63 -0.91 -14.18
C ILE A 160 -0.63 -1.87 -12.99
N TRP A 161 -0.63 -3.14 -13.27
CA TRP A 161 -0.64 -4.17 -12.22
C TRP A 161 0.77 -4.62 -11.85
N LEU A 162 1.18 -4.32 -10.61
CA LEU A 162 2.41 -4.87 -10.03
C LEU A 162 2.13 -6.32 -9.61
N LYS A 163 2.40 -7.23 -10.52
CA LYS A 163 2.12 -8.66 -10.36
C LYS A 163 3.26 -9.35 -9.63
N THR A 164 2.93 -9.96 -8.50
CA THR A 164 3.86 -10.82 -7.75
C THR A 164 3.42 -12.27 -7.86
N GLU A 165 4.30 -13.21 -7.52
CA GLU A 165 3.98 -14.66 -7.51
C GLU A 165 2.74 -15.01 -6.66
N HIS A 166 2.34 -14.12 -5.75
CA HIS A 166 1.23 -14.33 -4.82
C HIS A 166 -0.07 -13.61 -5.21
N THR A 167 -0.08 -12.88 -6.33
CA THR A 167 -1.20 -12.00 -6.73
C THR A 167 -1.97 -12.50 -7.96
N ALA A 168 -1.98 -13.80 -8.21
CA ALA A 168 -2.75 -14.39 -9.31
C ALA A 168 -4.25 -14.04 -9.20
N PRO A 169 -4.90 -13.55 -10.27
CA PRO A 169 -6.31 -13.28 -10.28
C PRO A 169 -7.12 -14.57 -10.30
N PHE A 170 -8.31 -14.53 -9.70
CA PHE A 170 -9.28 -15.65 -9.72
C PHE A 170 -10.26 -15.55 -10.90
N LEU A 171 -10.09 -14.60 -11.81
CA LEU A 171 -11.00 -14.33 -12.92
C LEU A 171 -10.35 -14.69 -14.25
N ASP A 172 -11.04 -15.44 -15.11
CA ASP A 172 -10.55 -15.82 -16.44
C ASP A 172 -10.34 -14.59 -17.35
N ASN A 173 -11.17 -13.54 -17.19
CA ASN A 173 -11.11 -12.33 -17.99
C ASN A 173 -10.31 -11.18 -17.33
N TRP A 174 -9.40 -11.45 -16.43
CA TRP A 174 -8.64 -10.43 -15.68
C TRP A 174 -7.88 -9.45 -16.59
N LYS A 175 -7.49 -9.88 -17.79
CA LYS A 175 -6.77 -9.06 -18.77
C LYS A 175 -7.57 -7.84 -19.25
N GLU A 176 -8.88 -7.86 -19.19
CA GLU A 176 -9.72 -6.72 -19.53
C GLU A 176 -9.56 -5.52 -18.57
N PHE A 177 -9.06 -5.79 -17.36
CA PHE A 177 -8.86 -4.79 -16.31
C PHE A 177 -7.43 -4.26 -16.24
N VAL A 178 -6.48 -4.84 -16.97
CA VAL A 178 -5.04 -4.54 -16.87
C VAL A 178 -4.53 -3.99 -18.20
N ASP A 179 -4.10 -2.74 -18.20
CA ASP A 179 -3.49 -2.14 -19.41
C ASP A 179 -2.02 -2.55 -19.53
N VAL A 180 -1.29 -2.63 -18.40
CA VAL A 180 0.12 -3.03 -18.37
C VAL A 180 0.39 -3.88 -17.12
N GLU A 181 1.21 -4.93 -17.25
CA GLU A 181 1.76 -5.70 -16.12
C GLU A 181 3.23 -5.32 -15.91
N ILE A 182 3.62 -5.22 -14.63
CA ILE A 182 5.01 -5.05 -14.21
C ILE A 182 5.31 -6.01 -13.06
N SER A 183 6.57 -6.37 -12.90
CA SER A 183 7.07 -7.19 -11.79
C SER A 183 7.77 -6.35 -10.72
N THR A 184 8.25 -5.18 -11.09
CA THR A 184 8.91 -4.22 -10.21
C THR A 184 8.49 -2.79 -10.52
N LEU A 185 8.51 -1.92 -9.50
CA LEU A 185 8.18 -0.50 -9.71
C LEU A 185 9.20 0.22 -10.60
N SER A 186 10.44 -0.29 -10.74
CA SER A 186 11.44 0.32 -11.60
C SER A 186 11.05 0.30 -13.08
N GLU A 187 10.24 -0.67 -13.52
CA GLU A 187 9.72 -0.74 -14.89
C GLU A 187 8.81 0.44 -15.28
N LEU A 188 8.29 1.16 -14.27
CA LEU A 188 7.55 2.41 -14.53
C LEU A 188 8.37 3.47 -15.27
N LYS A 189 9.71 3.43 -15.16
CA LYS A 189 10.58 4.34 -15.91
C LYS A 189 10.46 4.12 -17.41
N GLU A 190 10.43 2.89 -17.86
CA GLU A 190 10.34 2.53 -19.27
C GLU A 190 8.95 2.81 -19.85
N ILE A 191 7.91 2.81 -18.99
CA ILE A 191 6.51 2.95 -19.41
C ILE A 191 6.06 4.42 -19.38
N LEU A 192 6.55 5.18 -18.38
CA LEU A 192 6.03 6.52 -18.09
C LEU A 192 7.03 7.66 -18.31
N LEU A 193 8.33 7.37 -18.38
CA LEU A 193 9.39 8.39 -18.53
C LEU A 193 10.07 8.36 -19.89
#